data_2f52eaec043468f38168a9d785d22bbf
#
_entry.id   2f52eaec043468f38168a9d785d22bbf
#
_cell.length_a   1.000
_cell.length_b   1.000
_cell.length_c   1.000
_cell.angle_alpha   90.00
_cell.angle_beta   90.00
_cell.angle_gamma   90.00
#
_symmetry.space_group_name_H-M   'P 1'
#
loop_
_entity.id
_entity.type
_entity.pdbx_description
1 polymer ?
#
loop_
_entity_poly.entity_id
_entity_poly.type
_entity_poly.pdbx_seq_one_letter_code
_entity_poly.pdbx_strand_id
1 'polypeptide(L)'
;VTSSLPSEKSSSTDYSPGGTDRDIDIDNPANLGQESTDAGAVKNLKWRFSDSKTRQLPGGWVREQVITDLPASNDIAGAQQHLTKGSIRELHWHRVAEWGYVYQGQVAVAAVDEFGRNQYEVLNEGDIWYFPKGEAHVIQGLADQNEYLLVFDDGNFEAAGTTFNVDDWIAHTPKDILARSLGKPRSYISLGHSF
;
A
#
# COMPACT_ATOMS: atom_id res chain seq x y z
N VAL A 1 31.45 -16.67 -28.85
CA VAL A 1 31.24 -15.56 -27.90
C VAL A 1 30.20 -16.06 -26.91
N THR A 2 30.65 -16.55 -25.76
CA THR A 2 29.83 -17.00 -24.64
C THR A 2 29.47 -15.74 -23.83
N SER A 3 28.23 -15.29 -23.92
CA SER A 3 27.72 -14.27 -23.00
C SER A 3 27.41 -14.97 -21.67
N SER A 4 28.24 -14.73 -20.67
CA SER A 4 27.90 -15.07 -19.30
C SER A 4 26.73 -14.16 -18.84
N LEU A 5 25.64 -14.78 -18.44
CA LEU A 5 24.56 -14.09 -17.72
C LEU A 5 25.16 -13.47 -16.44
N PRO A 6 24.74 -12.27 -16.05
CA PRO A 6 25.13 -11.70 -14.78
C PRO A 6 24.72 -12.64 -13.65
N SER A 7 25.62 -12.90 -12.70
CA SER A 7 25.31 -13.67 -11.49
C SER A 7 24.17 -12.99 -10.76
N GLU A 8 23.16 -13.76 -10.39
CA GLU A 8 22.13 -13.31 -9.47
C GLU A 8 22.80 -12.75 -8.21
N LYS A 9 22.81 -11.44 -8.08
CA LYS A 9 23.15 -10.81 -6.82
C LYS A 9 22.00 -11.08 -5.86
N SER A 10 22.33 -11.67 -4.73
CA SER A 10 21.46 -11.77 -3.57
C SER A 10 20.76 -10.41 -3.38
N SER A 11 19.46 -10.37 -3.59
CA SER A 11 18.64 -9.21 -3.26
C SER A 11 18.67 -9.04 -1.74
N SER A 12 19.57 -8.22 -1.23
CA SER A 12 19.38 -7.71 0.11
C SER A 12 18.14 -6.85 0.05
N THR A 13 17.06 -7.29 0.69
CA THR A 13 15.82 -6.55 0.88
C THR A 13 16.01 -5.42 1.87
N ASP A 14 17.14 -4.75 1.82
CA ASP A 14 17.45 -3.63 2.69
C ASP A 14 16.85 -2.34 2.09
N TYR A 15 15.53 -2.25 2.17
CA TYR A 15 14.78 -1.03 1.83
C TYR A 15 15.07 0.01 2.91
N SER A 16 16.06 0.83 2.69
CA SER A 16 16.28 2.00 3.54
C SER A 16 15.06 2.91 3.49
N PRO A 17 14.48 3.30 4.63
CA PRO A 17 13.33 4.20 4.67
C PRO A 17 13.62 5.49 3.89
N GLY A 18 12.89 5.70 2.79
CA GLY A 18 13.04 6.89 1.95
C GLY A 18 14.29 6.92 1.04
N GLY A 19 14.95 5.75 0.83
CA GLY A 19 16.09 5.64 -0.11
C GLY A 19 15.67 5.25 -1.52
N THR A 20 16.52 5.59 -2.49
CA THR A 20 16.46 5.05 -3.85
C THR A 20 17.05 3.64 -3.87
N ASP A 21 16.54 2.76 -4.73
CA ASP A 21 17.14 1.46 -4.96
C ASP A 21 18.38 1.61 -5.87
N ARG A 22 19.55 1.65 -5.26
CA ARG A 22 20.82 1.87 -5.96
C ARG A 22 21.20 0.72 -6.89
N ASP A 23 20.83 -0.51 -6.56
CA ASP A 23 21.14 -1.66 -7.40
C ASP A 23 20.31 -1.63 -8.68
N ILE A 24 19.04 -1.32 -8.61
CA ILE A 24 18.19 -1.06 -9.80
C ILE A 24 18.75 0.08 -10.64
N ASP A 25 19.23 1.15 -10.01
CA ASP A 25 19.83 2.28 -10.71
C ASP A 25 21.11 1.90 -11.45
N ILE A 26 21.97 1.11 -10.82
CA ILE A 26 23.22 0.61 -11.42
C ILE A 26 22.93 -0.30 -12.61
N ASP A 27 21.97 -1.20 -12.46
CA ASP A 27 21.61 -2.15 -13.51
C ASP A 27 20.83 -1.50 -14.67
N ASN A 28 20.22 -0.33 -14.43
CA ASN A 28 19.43 0.40 -15.41
C ASN A 28 19.83 1.88 -15.53
N PRO A 29 21.06 2.20 -15.88
CA PRO A 29 21.57 3.58 -15.92
C PRO A 29 20.79 4.48 -16.90
N ALA A 30 20.23 3.90 -17.94
CA ALA A 30 19.34 4.63 -18.87
C ALA A 30 18.04 5.13 -18.25
N ASN A 31 17.72 4.64 -17.05
CA ASN A 31 16.54 5.07 -16.31
C ASN A 31 16.82 6.27 -15.39
N LEU A 32 18.08 6.61 -15.18
CA LEU A 32 18.50 7.75 -14.35
C LEU A 32 18.25 9.05 -15.10
N GLY A 33 17.12 9.70 -14.81
CA GLY A 33 16.88 11.11 -15.05
C GLY A 33 17.32 11.70 -16.39
N GLN A 34 17.40 10.91 -17.45
CA GLN A 34 17.64 11.47 -18.79
C GLN A 34 16.44 12.32 -19.16
N GLU A 35 16.70 13.57 -19.49
CA GLU A 35 15.72 14.43 -20.14
C GLU A 35 15.18 13.70 -21.37
N SER A 36 13.87 13.77 -21.56
CA SER A 36 13.22 13.29 -22.78
C SER A 36 13.91 13.90 -23.99
N THR A 37 14.17 13.11 -25.03
CA THR A 37 14.59 13.62 -26.34
C THR A 37 13.46 14.39 -27.05
N ASP A 38 12.28 14.40 -26.45
CA ASP A 38 11.13 15.17 -26.88
C ASP A 38 11.36 16.66 -26.59
N ALA A 39 10.76 17.53 -27.40
CA ALA A 39 10.93 18.99 -27.33
C ALA A 39 10.39 19.67 -26.06
N GLY A 40 10.19 18.91 -24.97
CA GLY A 40 9.77 19.39 -23.67
C GLY A 40 8.28 19.74 -23.55
N ALA A 41 7.48 19.40 -24.58
CA ALA A 41 6.04 19.65 -24.56
C ALA A 41 5.23 18.56 -23.85
N VAL A 42 5.81 17.39 -23.63
CA VAL A 42 5.17 16.25 -22.96
C VAL A 42 5.79 16.04 -21.60
N LYS A 43 4.95 15.88 -20.58
CA LYS A 43 5.39 15.56 -19.22
C LYS A 43 6.10 14.20 -19.22
N ASN A 44 7.03 14.01 -18.28
CA ASN A 44 7.65 12.71 -18.04
C ASN A 44 6.56 11.66 -17.77
N LEU A 45 6.63 10.51 -18.47
CA LEU A 45 5.67 9.41 -18.36
C LEU A 45 6.20 8.26 -17.50
N LYS A 46 7.37 8.40 -16.87
CA LYS A 46 8.04 7.35 -16.12
C LYS A 46 8.33 7.77 -14.72
N TRP A 47 8.05 6.87 -13.78
CA TRP A 47 8.47 6.93 -12.39
C TRP A 47 8.98 5.56 -11.95
N ARG A 48 10.05 5.52 -11.17
CA ARG A 48 10.53 4.29 -10.56
C ARG A 48 10.02 4.19 -9.12
N PHE A 49 9.37 3.08 -8.78
CA PHE A 49 8.95 2.87 -7.39
C PHE A 49 10.12 2.85 -6.41
N SER A 50 11.33 2.48 -6.85
CA SER A 50 12.54 2.58 -6.03
C SER A 50 12.89 4.01 -5.63
N ASP A 51 12.44 5.01 -6.38
CA ASP A 51 12.61 6.43 -6.04
C ASP A 51 11.55 6.94 -5.07
N SER A 52 10.47 6.19 -4.87
CA SER A 52 9.43 6.53 -3.90
C SER A 52 9.93 6.34 -2.47
N LYS A 53 9.53 7.25 -1.60
CA LYS A 53 9.79 7.12 -0.17
C LYS A 53 9.13 5.84 0.35
N THR A 54 9.94 4.93 0.90
CA THR A 54 9.47 3.70 1.49
C THR A 54 9.25 3.88 3.00
N ARG A 55 8.03 3.66 3.46
CA ARG A 55 7.68 3.67 4.87
C ARG A 55 7.79 2.25 5.43
N GLN A 56 8.74 2.04 6.35
CA GLN A 56 8.94 0.78 7.05
C GLN A 56 8.09 0.73 8.33
N LEU A 57 7.40 -0.38 8.53
CA LEU A 57 6.57 -0.67 9.71
C LEU A 57 6.90 -2.07 10.23
N PRO A 58 6.57 -2.42 11.49
CA PRO A 58 6.87 -3.75 12.03
C PRO A 58 6.29 -4.91 11.21
N GLY A 59 5.14 -4.70 10.55
CA GLY A 59 4.44 -5.71 9.78
C GLY A 59 4.76 -5.72 8.29
N GLY A 60 5.63 -4.83 7.80
CA GLY A 60 5.92 -4.73 6.37
C GLY A 60 6.32 -3.33 5.94
N TRP A 61 6.17 -3.03 4.67
CA TRP A 61 6.49 -1.71 4.13
C TRP A 61 5.50 -1.31 3.03
N VAL A 62 5.45 -0.01 2.77
CA VAL A 62 4.66 0.57 1.68
C VAL A 62 5.42 1.71 1.02
N ARG A 63 5.28 1.83 -0.28
CA ARG A 63 5.71 2.97 -1.08
C ARG A 63 4.66 3.35 -2.10
N GLU A 64 4.58 4.63 -2.41
CA GLU A 64 3.52 5.21 -3.22
C GLU A 64 4.10 6.03 -4.36
N GLN A 65 3.36 6.12 -5.45
CA GLN A 65 3.55 7.10 -6.51
C GLN A 65 2.27 7.92 -6.64
N VAL A 66 2.39 9.22 -6.50
CA VAL A 66 1.30 10.18 -6.58
C VAL A 66 1.62 11.25 -7.63
N ILE A 67 0.68 12.16 -7.89
CA ILE A 67 0.83 13.20 -8.91
C ILE A 67 2.08 14.09 -8.72
N THR A 68 2.55 14.26 -7.50
CA THR A 68 3.79 15.02 -7.23
C THR A 68 5.04 14.31 -7.72
N ASP A 69 5.01 12.97 -7.77
CA ASP A 69 6.10 12.14 -8.27
C ASP A 69 6.04 12.03 -9.79
N LEU A 70 4.85 11.79 -10.32
CA LEU A 70 4.59 11.64 -11.75
C LEU A 70 3.45 12.57 -12.19
N PRO A 71 3.74 13.82 -12.57
CA PRO A 71 2.72 14.82 -12.89
C PRO A 71 1.80 14.50 -14.07
N ALA A 72 2.14 13.51 -14.90
CA ALA A 72 1.26 13.01 -15.96
C ALA A 72 0.11 12.15 -15.40
N SER A 73 0.27 11.57 -14.20
CA SER A 73 -0.69 10.65 -13.57
C SER A 73 -1.72 11.41 -12.72
N ASN A 74 -2.61 12.16 -13.40
CA ASN A 74 -3.64 12.97 -12.73
C ASN A 74 -4.77 12.12 -12.12
N ASP A 75 -5.11 11.03 -12.79
CA ASP A 75 -6.31 10.24 -12.50
C ASP A 75 -6.00 8.94 -11.75
N ILE A 76 -4.72 8.61 -11.59
CA ILE A 76 -4.26 7.35 -11.01
C ILE A 76 -3.08 7.61 -10.09
N ALA A 77 -3.13 7.03 -8.89
CA ALA A 77 -1.98 6.81 -8.02
C ALA A 77 -1.73 5.31 -7.86
N GLY A 78 -0.50 4.93 -7.57
CA GLY A 78 -0.12 3.55 -7.32
C GLY A 78 0.57 3.37 -5.98
N ALA A 79 0.39 2.22 -5.35
CA ALA A 79 1.17 1.83 -4.18
C ALA A 79 1.66 0.39 -4.32
N GLN A 80 2.87 0.15 -3.88
CA GLN A 80 3.42 -1.18 -3.69
C GLN A 80 3.48 -1.44 -2.20
N GLN A 81 2.88 -2.54 -1.75
CA GLN A 81 2.85 -2.90 -0.36
C GLN A 81 3.33 -4.32 -0.13
N HIS A 82 4.04 -4.51 0.98
CA HIS A 82 4.51 -5.78 1.47
C HIS A 82 4.00 -6.00 2.89
N LEU A 83 3.48 -7.22 3.16
CA LEU A 83 3.10 -7.66 4.50
C LEU A 83 3.81 -8.97 4.84
N THR A 84 4.35 -9.06 6.06
CA THR A 84 4.79 -10.33 6.62
C THR A 84 3.60 -11.17 7.06
N LYS A 85 3.82 -12.45 7.32
CA LYS A 85 2.77 -13.37 7.76
C LYS A 85 2.05 -12.89 9.02
N GLY A 86 0.72 -12.85 8.94
CA GLY A 86 -0.15 -12.42 10.03
C GLY A 86 -0.29 -10.91 10.18
N SER A 87 0.56 -10.13 9.52
CA SER A 87 0.44 -8.67 9.54
C SER A 87 -0.76 -8.20 8.74
N ILE A 88 -1.29 -7.05 9.12
CA ILE A 88 -2.48 -6.47 8.49
C ILE A 88 -2.19 -5.06 7.97
N ARG A 89 -2.83 -4.71 6.87
CA ARG A 89 -3.20 -3.33 6.58
C ARG A 89 -4.53 -3.12 7.30
N GLU A 90 -4.48 -2.35 8.36
CA GLU A 90 -5.54 -2.25 9.36
C GLU A 90 -6.90 -1.84 8.77
N LEU A 91 -7.96 -1.97 9.57
CA LEU A 91 -9.31 -1.56 9.21
C LEU A 91 -9.35 -0.08 8.83
N HIS A 92 -9.71 0.21 7.59
CA HIS A 92 -9.72 1.58 7.06
C HIS A 92 -10.71 1.73 5.90
N TRP A 93 -10.92 2.97 5.48
CA TRP A 93 -11.56 3.31 4.21
C TRP A 93 -10.99 4.61 3.65
N HIS A 94 -11.22 4.82 2.40
CA HIS A 94 -10.88 6.05 1.68
C HIS A 94 -11.93 6.37 0.63
N ARG A 95 -11.98 7.63 0.20
CA ARG A 95 -12.98 8.10 -0.77
C ARG A 95 -12.70 7.71 -2.23
N VAL A 96 -11.53 7.15 -2.51
CA VAL A 96 -11.14 6.65 -3.84
C VAL A 96 -11.43 5.17 -3.94
N ALA A 97 -11.61 4.66 -5.16
CA ALA A 97 -11.65 3.21 -5.39
C ALA A 97 -10.24 2.63 -5.33
N GLU A 98 -10.13 1.39 -4.89
CA GLU A 98 -8.88 0.62 -4.86
C GLU A 98 -9.00 -0.62 -5.74
N TRP A 99 -8.04 -0.80 -6.64
CA TRP A 99 -7.85 -2.02 -7.40
C TRP A 99 -6.51 -2.64 -6.98
N GLY A 100 -6.50 -3.92 -6.62
CA GLY A 100 -5.32 -4.61 -6.15
C GLY A 100 -4.97 -5.84 -6.99
N TYR A 101 -3.66 -6.15 -7.05
CA TYR A 101 -3.11 -7.32 -7.73
C TYR A 101 -2.03 -7.98 -6.86
N VAL A 102 -2.20 -9.26 -6.55
CA VAL A 102 -1.20 -10.04 -5.79
C VAL A 102 -0.14 -10.56 -6.77
N TYR A 103 1.10 -10.16 -6.56
CA TYR A 103 2.19 -10.69 -7.38
C TYR A 103 3.19 -11.57 -6.61
N GLN A 104 3.05 -11.65 -5.27
CA GLN A 104 3.77 -12.62 -4.45
C GLN A 104 2.98 -13.01 -3.21
N GLY A 105 2.94 -14.30 -2.89
CA GLY A 105 2.36 -14.83 -1.67
C GLY A 105 0.84 -15.00 -1.71
N GLN A 106 0.20 -14.79 -0.58
CA GLN A 106 -1.23 -14.98 -0.39
C GLN A 106 -1.76 -13.96 0.60
N VAL A 107 -2.88 -13.32 0.28
CA VAL A 107 -3.53 -12.36 1.18
C VAL A 107 -4.99 -12.73 1.42
N ALA A 108 -5.50 -12.39 2.60
CA ALA A 108 -6.94 -12.35 2.85
C ALA A 108 -7.40 -10.90 2.80
N VAL A 109 -8.54 -10.67 2.19
CA VAL A 109 -9.21 -9.37 2.18
C VAL A 109 -10.61 -9.50 2.75
N ALA A 110 -11.05 -8.50 3.50
CA ALA A 110 -12.43 -8.40 3.94
C ALA A 110 -12.92 -6.97 3.72
N ALA A 111 -14.17 -6.84 3.29
CA ALA A 111 -14.81 -5.57 3.04
C ALA A 111 -16.24 -5.55 3.58
N VAL A 112 -16.73 -4.35 3.91
CA VAL A 112 -18.10 -4.10 4.34
C VAL A 112 -18.60 -2.77 3.81
N ASP A 113 -19.80 -2.77 3.24
CA ASP A 113 -20.45 -1.56 2.74
C ASP A 113 -21.35 -0.89 3.81
N GLU A 114 -21.94 0.27 3.44
CA GLU A 114 -22.80 1.05 4.32
C GLU A 114 -24.13 0.36 4.69
N PHE A 115 -24.48 -0.73 4.00
CA PHE A 115 -25.67 -1.55 4.31
C PHE A 115 -25.32 -2.78 5.17
N GLY A 116 -24.04 -2.96 5.55
CA GLY A 116 -23.55 -4.12 6.30
C GLY A 116 -23.39 -5.38 5.46
N ARG A 117 -23.49 -5.29 4.12
CA ARG A 117 -23.16 -6.39 3.23
C ARG A 117 -21.64 -6.55 3.24
N ASN A 118 -21.16 -7.77 3.34
CA ASN A 118 -19.74 -8.03 3.53
C ASN A 118 -19.27 -9.19 2.68
N GLN A 119 -17.97 -9.20 2.41
CA GLN A 119 -17.29 -10.26 1.70
C GLN A 119 -15.93 -10.52 2.36
N TYR A 120 -15.51 -11.77 2.36
CA TYR A 120 -14.19 -12.22 2.77
C TYR A 120 -13.65 -13.17 1.70
N GLU A 121 -12.44 -12.89 1.21
CA GLU A 121 -11.80 -13.72 0.18
C GLU A 121 -10.33 -13.94 0.51
N VAL A 122 -9.81 -15.08 0.05
CA VAL A 122 -8.38 -15.41 0.06
C VAL A 122 -7.88 -15.37 -1.38
N LEU A 123 -6.87 -14.57 -1.61
CA LEU A 123 -6.31 -14.25 -2.92
C LEU A 123 -4.88 -14.79 -3.01
N ASN A 124 -4.59 -15.45 -4.13
CA ASN A 124 -3.29 -16.01 -4.46
C ASN A 124 -2.55 -15.14 -5.49
N GLU A 125 -1.30 -15.47 -5.77
CA GLU A 125 -0.55 -14.84 -6.87
C GLU A 125 -1.36 -14.87 -8.17
N GLY A 126 -1.49 -13.71 -8.82
CA GLY A 126 -2.25 -13.51 -10.05
C GLY A 126 -3.69 -13.08 -9.84
N ASP A 127 -4.22 -13.16 -8.60
CA ASP A 127 -5.57 -12.72 -8.31
C ASP A 127 -5.65 -11.20 -8.14
N ILE A 128 -6.85 -10.67 -8.37
CA ILE A 128 -7.18 -9.25 -8.21
C ILE A 128 -8.33 -9.06 -7.23
N TRP A 129 -8.40 -7.88 -6.63
CA TRP A 129 -9.59 -7.40 -5.89
C TRP A 129 -9.96 -5.98 -6.28
N TYR A 130 -11.14 -5.59 -5.89
CA TYR A 130 -11.63 -4.24 -6.08
C TYR A 130 -12.46 -3.80 -4.88
N PHE A 131 -12.08 -2.68 -4.28
CA PHE A 131 -12.87 -2.00 -3.25
C PHE A 131 -13.50 -0.74 -3.83
N PRO A 132 -14.84 -0.64 -3.83
CA PRO A 132 -15.55 0.57 -4.20
C PRO A 132 -15.16 1.76 -3.33
N LYS A 133 -15.44 2.97 -3.82
CA LYS A 133 -15.23 4.21 -3.07
C LYS A 133 -15.97 4.21 -1.75
N GLY A 134 -15.26 4.47 -0.65
CA GLY A 134 -15.81 4.54 0.70
C GLY A 134 -16.11 3.19 1.35
N GLU A 135 -15.81 2.07 0.70
CA GLU A 135 -16.00 0.74 1.29
C GLU A 135 -14.92 0.49 2.34
N ALA A 136 -15.36 0.11 3.56
CA ALA A 136 -14.44 -0.21 4.65
C ALA A 136 -13.83 -1.60 4.44
N HIS A 137 -12.50 -1.71 4.59
CA HIS A 137 -11.78 -2.94 4.28
C HIS A 137 -10.53 -3.16 5.13
N VAL A 138 -9.96 -4.36 5.01
CA VAL A 138 -8.74 -4.81 5.67
C VAL A 138 -8.04 -5.82 4.77
N ILE A 139 -6.70 -5.84 4.81
CA ILE A 139 -5.88 -6.82 4.10
C ILE A 139 -4.96 -7.50 5.11
N GLN A 140 -4.83 -8.83 5.04
CA GLN A 140 -3.93 -9.59 5.89
C GLN A 140 -2.98 -10.44 5.05
N GLY A 141 -1.69 -10.44 5.36
CA GLY A 141 -0.70 -11.33 4.77
C GLY A 141 -0.82 -12.75 5.35
N LEU A 142 -0.94 -13.77 4.51
CA LEU A 142 -1.10 -15.17 4.92
C LEU A 142 0.16 -16.01 4.71
N ALA A 143 0.94 -15.74 3.66
CA ALA A 143 2.23 -16.35 3.41
C ALA A 143 3.34 -15.65 4.20
N ASP A 144 4.55 -16.20 4.21
CA ASP A 144 5.68 -15.59 4.92
C ASP A 144 6.06 -14.23 4.32
N GLN A 145 5.90 -14.08 3.01
CA GLN A 145 6.10 -12.83 2.26
C GLN A 145 4.88 -12.62 1.36
N ASN A 146 4.31 -11.43 1.38
CA ASN A 146 3.14 -11.09 0.58
C ASN A 146 3.35 -9.71 -0.02
N GLU A 147 3.33 -9.63 -1.34
CA GLU A 147 3.46 -8.37 -2.05
C GLU A 147 2.31 -8.17 -3.04
N TYR A 148 1.85 -6.95 -3.13
CA TYR A 148 0.78 -6.57 -4.03
C TYR A 148 0.90 -5.12 -4.49
N LEU A 149 0.34 -4.89 -5.67
CA LEU A 149 0.19 -3.55 -6.25
C LEU A 149 -1.23 -3.07 -6.00
N LEU A 150 -1.35 -1.83 -5.58
CA LEU A 150 -2.60 -1.08 -5.45
C LEU A 150 -2.66 0.02 -6.50
N VAL A 151 -3.84 0.23 -7.07
CA VAL A 151 -4.12 1.33 -7.98
C VAL A 151 -5.36 2.06 -7.48
N PHE A 152 -5.25 3.37 -7.35
CA PHE A 152 -6.30 4.26 -6.87
C PHE A 152 -6.74 5.21 -8.01
N ASP A 153 -8.02 5.52 -8.09
CA ASP A 153 -8.60 6.37 -9.14
C ASP A 153 -8.53 7.89 -8.82
N ASP A 154 -7.43 8.31 -8.24
CA ASP A 154 -7.10 9.73 -7.98
C ASP A 154 -5.57 9.86 -7.85
N GLY A 155 -4.96 10.66 -8.71
CA GLY A 155 -3.52 10.91 -8.68
C GLY A 155 -3.02 11.63 -7.42
N ASN A 156 -3.92 12.25 -6.65
CA ASN A 156 -3.62 12.88 -5.37
C ASN A 156 -3.77 11.93 -4.17
N PHE A 157 -4.14 10.66 -4.40
CA PHE A 157 -4.27 9.73 -3.30
C PHE A 157 -2.93 9.53 -2.59
N GLU A 158 -2.93 9.74 -1.29
CA GLU A 158 -1.79 9.52 -0.41
C GLU A 158 -2.31 8.83 0.86
N ALA A 159 -1.79 7.63 1.15
CA ALA A 159 -2.35 6.77 2.18
C ALA A 159 -2.38 7.41 3.58
N ALA A 160 -1.38 8.23 3.92
CA ALA A 160 -1.32 8.84 5.23
C ALA A 160 -2.31 10.00 5.42
N GLY A 161 -2.58 10.77 4.35
CA GLY A 161 -3.39 11.99 4.43
C GLY A 161 -4.84 11.83 3.97
N THR A 162 -5.16 10.77 3.23
CA THR A 162 -6.48 10.58 2.60
C THR A 162 -7.21 9.31 3.02
N THR A 163 -6.63 8.56 3.95
CA THR A 163 -7.19 7.32 4.51
C THR A 163 -7.72 7.56 5.91
N PHE A 164 -8.89 7.03 6.20
CA PHE A 164 -9.47 7.02 7.53
C PHE A 164 -9.27 5.66 8.19
N ASN A 165 -8.50 5.61 9.29
CA ASN A 165 -8.23 4.39 10.03
C ASN A 165 -9.17 4.27 11.24
N VAL A 166 -9.70 3.07 11.48
CA VAL A 166 -10.64 2.80 12.57
C VAL A 166 -9.95 2.85 13.93
N ASP A 167 -8.71 2.40 14.01
CA ASP A 167 -7.90 2.46 15.23
C ASP A 167 -7.63 3.91 15.68
N ASP A 168 -7.35 4.83 14.75
CA ASP A 168 -7.23 6.26 15.03
C ASP A 168 -8.53 6.83 15.59
N TRP A 169 -9.66 6.44 15.02
CA TRP A 169 -10.96 6.85 15.53
C TRP A 169 -11.21 6.35 16.94
N ILE A 170 -10.91 5.08 17.20
CA ILE A 170 -11.02 4.48 18.53
C ILE A 170 -10.07 5.17 19.53
N ALA A 171 -8.82 5.39 19.15
CA ALA A 171 -7.80 6.01 20.00
C ALA A 171 -8.16 7.45 20.41
N HIS A 172 -8.84 8.18 19.54
CA HIS A 172 -9.20 9.60 19.75
C HIS A 172 -10.65 9.80 20.21
N THR A 173 -11.41 8.73 20.46
CA THR A 173 -12.79 8.83 20.98
C THR A 173 -12.80 8.66 22.50
N PRO A 174 -13.52 9.52 23.26
CA PRO A 174 -13.67 9.37 24.71
C PRO A 174 -14.17 7.99 25.11
N LYS A 175 -13.53 7.37 26.11
CA LYS A 175 -13.80 5.99 26.53
C LYS A 175 -15.24 5.69 26.94
N ASP A 176 -15.93 6.66 27.50
CA ASP A 176 -17.35 6.53 27.86
C ASP A 176 -18.27 6.52 26.64
N ILE A 177 -17.92 7.24 25.57
CA ILE A 177 -18.61 7.19 24.29
C ILE A 177 -18.39 5.84 23.63
N LEU A 178 -17.15 5.36 23.58
CA LEU A 178 -16.84 4.04 23.04
C LEU A 178 -17.57 2.91 23.79
N ALA A 179 -17.57 2.97 25.12
CA ALA A 179 -18.26 1.98 25.94
C ALA A 179 -19.75 1.90 25.61
N ARG A 180 -20.41 3.05 25.48
CA ARG A 180 -21.83 3.14 25.09
C ARG A 180 -22.05 2.65 23.66
N SER A 181 -21.22 3.07 22.72
CA SER A 181 -21.32 2.69 21.30
C SER A 181 -21.15 1.18 21.10
N LEU A 182 -20.23 0.56 21.85
CA LEU A 182 -19.95 -0.88 21.78
C LEU A 182 -20.84 -1.73 22.68
N GLY A 183 -21.72 -1.13 23.50
CA GLY A 183 -22.53 -1.83 24.47
C GLY A 183 -21.71 -2.55 25.55
N LYS A 184 -20.54 -2.01 25.90
CA LYS A 184 -19.59 -2.61 26.84
C LYS A 184 -19.37 -1.72 28.07
N PRO A 185 -19.03 -2.28 29.24
CA PRO A 185 -18.67 -1.45 30.38
C PRO A 185 -17.35 -0.68 30.10
N ARG A 186 -17.22 0.50 30.72
CA ARG A 186 -16.01 1.35 30.55
C ARG A 186 -14.71 0.63 30.91
N SER A 187 -14.73 -0.30 31.86
CA SER A 187 -13.59 -1.14 32.23
C SER A 187 -13.07 -1.97 31.05
N TYR A 188 -13.93 -2.40 30.17
CA TYR A 188 -13.54 -3.14 28.95
C TYR A 188 -12.65 -2.29 28.03
N ILE A 189 -12.95 -1.02 27.89
CA ILE A 189 -12.17 -0.06 27.06
C ILE A 189 -10.86 0.34 27.77
N SER A 190 -10.79 0.18 29.09
CA SER A 190 -9.60 0.56 29.88
C SER A 190 -8.52 -0.52 29.93
N LEU A 191 -8.79 -1.73 29.46
CA LEU A 191 -7.86 -2.87 29.48
C LEU A 191 -6.75 -2.77 28.42
N GLY A 192 -6.50 -1.55 27.90
CA GLY A 192 -5.26 -1.22 27.20
C GLY A 192 -4.86 -2.21 26.11
N HIS A 193 -5.74 -2.51 25.19
CA HIS A 193 -5.31 -3.02 23.92
C HIS A 193 -4.85 -1.78 23.13
N SER A 194 -3.53 -1.56 23.12
CA SER A 194 -2.92 -0.80 22.05
C SER A 194 -3.18 -1.59 20.76
N PHE A 195 -4.11 -1.10 20.00
CA PHE A 195 -4.34 -1.56 18.63
C PHE A 195 -3.20 -1.10 17.74
#